data_a270ee21ded5897f1d79fcdd89fc44c8
#
_entry.id   a270ee21ded5897f1d79fcdd89fc44c8
#
_cell.length_a   1.000
_cell.length_b   1.000
_cell.length_c   1.000
_cell.angle_alpha   90.00
_cell.angle_beta   90.00
_cell.angle_gamma   90.00
#
_symmetry.space_group_name_H-M   'P 1'
#
loop_
_entity.id
_entity.type
_entity.pdbx_description
1 polymer ?
#
loop_
_entity_poly.entity_id
_entity_poly.type
_entity_poly.pdbx_seq_one_letter_code
_entity_poly.pdbx_strand_id
1 'polypeptide(L)'
;MQGAGDFLNVFNIEASKISVTLSLLLIFVGLLYWYSVRPFSVLSRCGIKHPKPVPFFGNLFMFQQGFFKPLNDLVKTYGKVCGYYLGRTPVVVVADPEMLRQVMVKDFSSFPNRRTFVFAKKPVSDCLLQLKNERWKRVRSVLTPSFSAAKMKEMVPLINTATDALMKNLNVHAESGEAFDIHRYFGYFTMDVIASVAFATQVDSQNNPDDPFVQHAQIAFTNNFFRPILLLFFAFPSIMAPLSRFIPNKRQDKMNHFFINSIHKIIKQREEQPPEQRRRDFLQLILDARATVESVPLEHFDTSSDTDEIGGNNQETQPSGSVQENDPPPSQEPSVRRPQKKMMTEDEIVGQAFIFLLAGYETSSNTLAFTCYLLALHPECQLRVQKEVDDFYTRHDSPDYTNVQELKYLDMVICEALRLYPPGFRFAREVDHDCVVNGQFLPKGITVEIPAGFLHYDPEHWPEPEKFIPERFTPEAKASRHPFVYLPFGAGPRNCVGMRLAQLEIKMALVRLFHSFSIVACSETKVPLELKSSSTLGPKNGIFVKITRRDQRDGPFSSPSDD
;
A
#
# COMPACT_ATOMS: atom_id res chain seq x y z
N MET A 1 -22.18 73.05 34.88
CA MET A 1 -21.09 72.78 33.94
C MET A 1 -20.25 71.52 34.28
N GLN A 2 -20.56 70.75 35.35
CA GLN A 2 -19.84 69.51 35.70
C GLN A 2 -20.27 68.28 34.87
N GLY A 3 -21.53 68.21 34.38
CA GLY A 3 -22.02 67.04 33.64
C GLY A 3 -21.48 66.84 32.21
N ALA A 4 -20.98 67.90 31.55
CA ALA A 4 -20.41 67.80 30.19
C ALA A 4 -18.97 67.27 30.19
N GLY A 5 -18.20 67.46 31.27
CA GLY A 5 -16.83 66.94 31.44
C GLY A 5 -16.82 65.44 31.66
N ASP A 6 -17.77 64.91 32.42
CA ASP A 6 -17.88 63.47 32.70
C ASP A 6 -18.31 62.68 31.48
N PHE A 7 -19.21 63.25 30.64
CA PHE A 7 -19.64 62.61 29.41
C PHE A 7 -18.50 62.51 28.36
N LEU A 8 -17.69 63.57 28.25
CA LEU A 8 -16.51 63.56 27.37
C LEU A 8 -15.42 62.62 27.84
N ASN A 9 -15.22 62.48 29.16
CA ASN A 9 -14.28 61.50 29.72
C ASN A 9 -14.71 60.05 29.53
N VAL A 10 -15.99 59.75 29.70
CA VAL A 10 -16.57 58.43 29.42
C VAL A 10 -16.46 58.10 27.93
N PHE A 11 -16.76 59.05 27.04
CA PHE A 11 -16.63 58.87 25.57
C PHE A 11 -15.15 58.66 25.16
N ASN A 12 -14.20 59.39 25.74
CA ASN A 12 -12.77 59.20 25.48
C ASN A 12 -12.24 57.86 26.02
N ILE A 13 -12.72 57.38 27.17
CA ILE A 13 -12.34 56.10 27.75
C ILE A 13 -12.92 54.93 26.89
N GLU A 14 -14.15 55.06 26.42
CA GLU A 14 -14.74 54.05 25.52
C GLU A 14 -14.09 54.04 24.13
N ALA A 15 -13.84 55.21 23.53
CA ALA A 15 -13.12 55.35 22.28
C ALA A 15 -11.69 54.78 22.38
N SER A 16 -11.01 55.00 23.52
CA SER A 16 -9.70 54.40 23.79
C SER A 16 -9.77 52.88 23.92
N LYS A 17 -10.76 52.33 24.60
CA LYS A 17 -10.97 50.87 24.71
C LYS A 17 -11.26 50.25 23.35
N ILE A 18 -12.09 50.86 22.53
CA ILE A 18 -12.40 50.40 21.18
C ILE A 18 -11.16 50.41 20.29
N SER A 19 -10.35 51.48 20.37
CA SER A 19 -9.08 51.61 19.63
C SER A 19 -8.07 50.51 20.02
N VAL A 20 -7.91 50.27 21.33
CA VAL A 20 -7.03 49.19 21.84
C VAL A 20 -7.54 47.81 21.37
N THR A 21 -8.84 47.56 21.45
CA THR A 21 -9.44 46.28 21.00
C THR A 21 -9.21 46.05 19.52
N LEU A 22 -9.44 47.10 18.68
CA LEU A 22 -9.17 47.03 17.25
C LEU A 22 -7.70 46.79 16.92
N SER A 23 -6.79 47.46 17.65
CA SER A 23 -5.36 47.27 17.50
C SER A 23 -4.94 45.83 17.85
N LEU A 24 -5.44 45.30 18.97
CA LEU A 24 -5.19 43.90 19.35
C LEU A 24 -5.77 42.91 18.33
N LEU A 25 -6.94 43.19 17.81
CA LEU A 25 -7.55 42.36 16.74
C LEU A 25 -6.70 42.38 15.46
N LEU A 26 -6.22 43.53 15.03
CA LEU A 26 -5.34 43.66 13.86
C LEU A 26 -4.02 42.93 14.06
N ILE A 27 -3.40 43.06 15.25
CA ILE A 27 -2.19 42.30 15.60
C ILE A 27 -2.48 40.83 15.59
N PHE A 28 -3.58 40.37 16.18
CA PHE A 28 -3.98 38.96 16.18
C PHE A 28 -4.18 38.41 14.76
N VAL A 29 -4.91 39.14 13.90
CA VAL A 29 -5.11 38.75 12.50
C VAL A 29 -3.79 38.73 11.74
N GLY A 30 -2.90 39.70 11.96
CA GLY A 30 -1.56 39.74 11.38
C GLY A 30 -0.71 38.54 11.80
N LEU A 31 -0.71 38.21 13.09
CA LEU A 31 0.01 37.04 13.62
C LEU A 31 -0.58 35.73 13.08
N LEU A 32 -1.89 35.65 12.98
CA LEU A 32 -2.60 34.49 12.43
C LEU A 32 -2.27 34.30 10.94
N TYR A 33 -2.27 35.40 10.17
CA TYR A 33 -1.83 35.37 8.78
C TYR A 33 -0.36 34.94 8.65
N TRP A 34 0.53 35.58 9.42
CA TRP A 34 1.95 35.20 9.45
C TRP A 34 2.13 33.71 9.81
N TYR A 35 1.42 33.23 10.84
CA TYR A 35 1.42 31.82 11.21
C TYR A 35 1.00 30.94 10.02
N SER A 36 -0.05 31.35 9.28
CA SER A 36 -0.60 30.56 8.18
C SER A 36 0.37 30.41 6.99
N VAL A 37 1.16 31.46 6.68
CA VAL A 37 2.00 31.51 5.48
C VAL A 37 3.48 31.19 5.73
N ARG A 38 3.94 31.30 6.98
CA ARG A 38 5.36 31.09 7.33
C ARG A 38 5.99 29.82 6.75
N PRO A 39 5.34 28.62 6.76
CA PRO A 39 5.95 27.41 6.23
C PRO A 39 6.11 27.41 4.70
N PHE A 40 5.38 28.27 3.98
CA PHE A 40 5.31 28.24 2.52
C PHE A 40 6.57 28.76 1.81
N SER A 41 7.55 29.22 2.56
CA SER A 41 8.87 29.58 2.02
C SER A 41 9.84 28.38 1.93
N VAL A 42 9.54 27.23 2.54
CA VAL A 42 10.49 26.11 2.64
C VAL A 42 10.85 25.55 1.28
N LEU A 43 9.87 25.21 0.45
CA LEU A 43 10.12 24.63 -0.88
C LEU A 43 10.85 25.63 -1.80
N SER A 44 10.46 26.90 -1.80
CA SER A 44 11.13 27.94 -2.59
C SER A 44 12.59 28.13 -2.17
N ARG A 45 12.89 28.10 -0.86
CA ARG A 45 14.30 28.17 -0.36
C ARG A 45 15.14 26.98 -0.78
N CYS A 46 14.50 25.81 -0.99
CA CYS A 46 15.17 24.62 -1.54
C CYS A 46 15.23 24.62 -3.07
N GLY A 47 14.76 25.64 -3.75
CA GLY A 47 14.72 25.72 -5.22
C GLY A 47 13.66 24.79 -5.86
N ILE A 48 12.70 24.29 -5.09
CA ILE A 48 11.70 23.32 -5.53
C ILE A 48 10.47 24.07 -6.06
N LYS A 49 10.11 23.79 -7.32
CA LYS A 49 8.91 24.35 -7.97
C LYS A 49 7.64 23.78 -7.36
N HIS A 50 6.65 24.63 -7.14
CA HIS A 50 5.38 24.20 -6.54
C HIS A 50 4.23 25.14 -6.91
N PRO A 51 2.95 24.70 -6.87
CA PRO A 51 1.80 25.58 -7.03
C PRO A 51 1.69 26.54 -5.84
N LYS A 52 1.09 27.73 -6.08
CA LYS A 52 0.88 28.75 -5.04
C LYS A 52 -0.01 28.18 -3.93
N PRO A 53 0.46 28.15 -2.67
CA PRO A 53 -0.31 27.62 -1.57
C PRO A 53 -1.36 28.63 -1.06
N VAL A 54 -2.49 28.11 -0.58
CA VAL A 54 -3.53 28.89 0.11
C VAL A 54 -3.21 28.97 1.61
N PRO A 55 -3.38 30.13 2.27
CA PRO A 55 -3.15 30.26 3.72
C PRO A 55 -3.84 29.12 4.50
N PHE A 56 -3.18 28.58 5.53
CA PHE A 56 -3.55 27.43 6.37
C PHE A 56 -3.60 26.08 5.65
N PHE A 57 -4.14 26.00 4.43
CA PHE A 57 -4.50 24.75 3.76
C PHE A 57 -3.47 24.32 2.70
N GLY A 58 -2.52 25.20 2.35
CA GLY A 58 -1.55 24.90 1.30
C GLY A 58 -2.23 24.56 -0.02
N ASN A 59 -1.93 23.39 -0.56
CA ASN A 59 -2.51 22.89 -1.80
C ASN A 59 -3.52 21.75 -1.56
N LEU A 60 -4.04 21.60 -0.33
CA LEU A 60 -4.93 20.50 0.05
C LEU A 60 -6.12 20.35 -0.89
N PHE A 61 -6.73 21.46 -1.31
CA PHE A 61 -7.92 21.45 -2.15
C PHE A 61 -7.70 20.88 -3.56
N MET A 62 -6.46 20.77 -4.03
CA MET A 62 -6.14 20.06 -5.28
C MET A 62 -6.51 18.57 -5.22
N PHE A 63 -6.59 18.00 -4.03
CA PHE A 63 -6.79 16.57 -3.80
C PHE A 63 -8.22 16.19 -3.43
N GLN A 64 -9.20 17.06 -3.67
CA GLN A 64 -10.61 16.80 -3.32
C GLN A 64 -11.17 15.53 -3.97
N GLN A 65 -10.76 15.23 -5.18
CA GLN A 65 -11.18 14.05 -5.94
C GLN A 65 -10.20 12.85 -5.79
N GLY A 66 -9.25 12.92 -4.85
CA GLY A 66 -8.21 11.94 -4.63
C GLY A 66 -6.83 12.43 -5.06
N PHE A 67 -5.81 11.60 -4.85
CA PHE A 67 -4.40 11.99 -5.05
C PHE A 67 -3.83 11.56 -6.40
N PHE A 68 -4.37 10.52 -7.05
CA PHE A 68 -3.76 9.91 -8.23
C PHE A 68 -3.58 10.90 -9.39
N LYS A 69 -4.69 11.47 -9.87
CA LYS A 69 -4.64 12.42 -11.00
C LYS A 69 -3.91 13.72 -10.65
N PRO A 70 -4.18 14.42 -9.51
CA PRO A 70 -3.49 15.65 -9.17
C PRO A 70 -1.98 15.51 -9.00
N LEU A 71 -1.47 14.37 -8.50
CA LEU A 71 -0.03 14.11 -8.42
C LEU A 71 0.59 13.97 -9.82
N ASN A 72 -0.08 13.27 -10.72
CA ASN A 72 0.37 13.14 -12.09
C ASN A 72 0.43 14.50 -12.80
N ASP A 73 -0.62 15.32 -12.64
CA ASP A 73 -0.68 16.67 -13.21
C ASP A 73 0.39 17.60 -12.60
N LEU A 74 0.67 17.45 -11.30
CA LEU A 74 1.71 18.20 -10.61
C LEU A 74 3.09 17.94 -11.22
N VAL A 75 3.47 16.68 -11.40
CA VAL A 75 4.77 16.30 -11.96
C VAL A 75 4.88 16.75 -13.43
N LYS A 76 3.81 16.58 -14.21
CA LYS A 76 3.75 17.07 -15.60
C LYS A 76 3.97 18.59 -15.70
N THR A 77 3.43 19.35 -14.75
CA THR A 77 3.47 20.83 -14.79
C THR A 77 4.78 21.39 -14.23
N TYR A 78 5.29 20.83 -13.14
CA TYR A 78 6.41 21.41 -12.39
C TYR A 78 7.73 20.64 -12.53
N GLY A 79 7.71 19.46 -13.16
CA GLY A 79 8.87 18.62 -13.42
C GLY A 79 9.03 17.45 -12.44
N LYS A 80 10.00 16.57 -12.73
CA LYS A 80 10.25 15.31 -11.99
C LYS A 80 10.65 15.50 -10.52
N VAL A 81 11.13 16.70 -10.15
CA VAL A 81 11.34 17.11 -8.75
C VAL A 81 10.53 18.38 -8.53
N CYS A 82 9.45 18.26 -7.84
CA CYS A 82 8.52 19.35 -7.55
C CYS A 82 7.95 19.20 -6.14
N GLY A 83 7.06 20.07 -5.73
CA GLY A 83 6.50 19.96 -4.39
C GLY A 83 5.10 20.55 -4.27
N TYR A 84 4.51 20.37 -3.12
CA TYR A 84 3.25 20.96 -2.70
C TYR A 84 3.18 21.05 -1.17
N TYR A 85 2.17 21.75 -0.67
CA TYR A 85 1.92 21.85 0.76
C TYR A 85 0.63 21.12 1.13
N LEU A 86 0.74 20.06 1.92
CA LEU A 86 -0.41 19.37 2.51
C LEU A 86 -0.79 20.05 3.83
N GLY A 87 -1.75 20.96 3.77
CA GLY A 87 -1.93 21.94 4.84
C GLY A 87 -0.68 22.82 4.95
N ARG A 88 -0.08 22.87 6.12
CA ARG A 88 1.16 23.61 6.38
C ARG A 88 2.45 22.79 6.22
N THR A 89 2.33 21.52 5.90
CA THR A 89 3.48 20.61 5.77
C THR A 89 3.99 20.58 4.34
N PRO A 90 5.28 20.89 4.09
CA PRO A 90 5.90 20.78 2.79
C PRO A 90 6.10 19.29 2.42
N VAL A 91 5.82 18.98 1.16
CA VAL A 91 6.01 17.67 0.55
C VAL A 91 6.79 17.87 -0.74
N VAL A 92 7.88 17.13 -0.91
CA VAL A 92 8.67 17.07 -2.14
C VAL A 92 8.28 15.81 -2.89
N VAL A 93 7.85 15.97 -4.13
CA VAL A 93 7.52 14.86 -5.03
C VAL A 93 8.73 14.57 -5.90
N VAL A 94 9.20 13.34 -5.86
CA VAL A 94 10.37 12.89 -6.63
C VAL A 94 9.92 11.81 -7.60
N ALA A 95 10.01 12.12 -8.90
CA ALA A 95 9.70 11.21 -10.01
C ALA A 95 10.93 10.91 -10.88
N ASP A 96 12.12 11.31 -10.46
CA ASP A 96 13.38 10.96 -11.11
C ASP A 96 13.85 9.58 -10.65
N PRO A 97 14.01 8.58 -11.54
CA PRO A 97 14.31 7.20 -11.16
C PRO A 97 15.66 7.03 -10.44
N GLU A 98 16.71 7.77 -10.82
CA GLU A 98 18.00 7.69 -10.13
C GLU A 98 17.94 8.31 -8.73
N MET A 99 17.26 9.45 -8.59
CA MET A 99 17.03 10.06 -7.28
C MET A 99 16.20 9.13 -6.38
N LEU A 100 15.20 8.42 -6.95
CA LEU A 100 14.41 7.43 -6.21
C LEU A 100 15.25 6.23 -5.75
N ARG A 101 16.15 5.73 -6.60
CA ARG A 101 17.10 4.68 -6.23
C ARG A 101 17.96 5.12 -5.05
N GLN A 102 18.42 6.36 -5.05
CA GLN A 102 19.18 6.92 -3.95
C GLN A 102 18.32 7.00 -2.68
N VAL A 103 17.13 7.62 -2.73
CA VAL A 103 16.22 7.80 -1.58
C VAL A 103 15.75 6.47 -0.98
N MET A 104 15.41 5.48 -1.82
CA MET A 104 14.76 4.27 -1.36
C MET A 104 15.74 3.16 -0.97
N VAL A 105 16.96 3.16 -1.51
CA VAL A 105 17.95 2.09 -1.35
C VAL A 105 19.29 2.60 -0.87
N LYS A 106 20.02 3.42 -1.67
CA LYS A 106 21.42 3.77 -1.36
C LYS A 106 21.55 4.57 -0.06
N ASP A 107 20.74 5.61 0.11
CA ASP A 107 20.77 6.51 1.27
C ASP A 107 19.61 6.23 2.24
N PHE A 108 19.18 4.97 2.33
CA PHE A 108 18.06 4.58 3.19
C PHE A 108 18.19 5.07 4.64
N SER A 109 19.41 5.21 5.16
CA SER A 109 19.67 5.77 6.50
C SER A 109 19.19 7.20 6.67
N SER A 110 19.16 8.00 5.61
CA SER A 110 18.62 9.37 5.60
C SER A 110 17.10 9.42 5.41
N PHE A 111 16.48 8.31 4.94
CA PHE A 111 15.05 8.18 4.64
C PHE A 111 14.40 6.95 5.29
N PRO A 112 14.71 6.61 6.54
CA PRO A 112 14.33 5.32 7.12
C PRO A 112 12.84 5.22 7.44
N ASN A 113 12.15 6.35 7.58
CA ASN A 113 10.82 6.40 8.14
C ASN A 113 9.76 6.79 7.10
N ARG A 114 8.55 6.26 7.28
CA ARG A 114 7.34 6.78 6.64
C ARG A 114 6.75 7.89 7.50
N ARG A 115 6.05 8.83 6.88
CA ARG A 115 5.24 9.80 7.62
C ARG A 115 4.14 9.07 8.38
N THR A 116 4.05 9.30 9.68
CA THR A 116 3.05 8.67 10.55
C THR A 116 1.68 9.34 10.46
N PHE A 117 0.63 8.57 10.64
CA PHE A 117 -0.73 9.10 10.78
C PHE A 117 -0.93 9.61 12.22
N VAL A 118 -1.13 10.91 12.36
CA VAL A 118 -1.26 11.59 13.67
C VAL A 118 -2.44 11.06 14.49
N PHE A 119 -3.43 10.43 13.84
CA PHE A 119 -4.66 9.94 14.48
C PHE A 119 -4.61 8.48 14.89
N ALA A 120 -3.53 7.76 14.56
CA ALA A 120 -3.41 6.36 14.93
C ALA A 120 -3.21 6.23 16.45
N LYS A 121 -4.15 5.55 17.12
CA LYS A 121 -4.06 5.20 18.54
C LYS A 121 -3.45 3.81 18.69
N LYS A 122 -2.91 3.48 19.87
CA LYS A 122 -2.48 2.11 20.19
C LYS A 122 -3.66 1.13 20.13
N PRO A 123 -3.44 -0.10 19.70
CA PRO A 123 -2.19 -0.72 19.18
C PRO A 123 -1.89 -0.41 17.71
N VAL A 124 -2.81 0.25 16.99
CA VAL A 124 -2.68 0.54 15.54
C VAL A 124 -1.44 1.40 15.23
N SER A 125 -1.07 2.33 16.14
CA SER A 125 0.16 3.14 16.02
C SER A 125 1.45 2.31 16.07
N ASP A 126 1.39 1.09 16.59
CA ASP A 126 2.53 0.18 16.72
C ASP A 126 2.62 -0.85 15.58
N CYS A 127 1.86 -0.67 14.49
CA CYS A 127 1.94 -1.48 13.29
C CYS A 127 3.17 -1.13 12.42
N LEU A 128 3.59 -2.06 11.56
CA LEU A 128 4.76 -1.94 10.70
C LEU A 128 4.77 -0.67 9.81
N LEU A 129 3.60 -0.18 9.41
CA LEU A 129 3.49 1.05 8.61
C LEU A 129 3.84 2.31 9.41
N GLN A 130 3.56 2.31 10.73
CA GLN A 130 3.71 3.46 11.63
C GLN A 130 5.03 3.45 12.39
N LEU A 131 5.61 2.27 12.59
CA LEU A 131 6.87 2.11 13.33
C LEU A 131 8.03 2.83 12.64
N LYS A 132 8.92 3.42 13.47
CA LYS A 132 10.09 4.18 13.03
C LYS A 132 11.39 3.56 13.54
N ASN A 133 12.48 3.85 12.85
CA ASN A 133 13.87 3.56 13.25
C ASN A 133 14.07 2.11 13.71
N GLU A 134 14.77 1.90 14.83
CA GLU A 134 15.12 0.57 15.33
C GLU A 134 13.90 -0.29 15.71
N ARG A 135 12.78 0.32 16.14
CA ARG A 135 11.53 -0.43 16.37
C ARG A 135 11.02 -1.06 15.08
N TRP A 136 11.03 -0.30 13.99
CA TRP A 136 10.64 -0.81 12.69
C TRP A 136 11.59 -1.91 12.21
N LYS A 137 12.92 -1.70 12.30
CA LYS A 137 13.90 -2.72 11.89
C LYS A 137 13.68 -4.04 12.64
N ARG A 138 13.52 -3.96 13.96
CA ARG A 138 13.27 -5.11 14.83
C ARG A 138 11.99 -5.86 14.41
N VAL A 139 10.87 -5.16 14.30
CA VAL A 139 9.59 -5.78 13.93
C VAL A 139 9.67 -6.34 12.50
N ARG A 140 10.22 -5.60 11.53
CA ARG A 140 10.41 -6.07 10.16
C ARG A 140 11.23 -7.37 10.10
N SER A 141 12.32 -7.48 10.87
CA SER A 141 13.16 -8.68 10.90
C SER A 141 12.43 -9.90 11.48
N VAL A 142 11.50 -9.70 12.41
CA VAL A 142 10.63 -10.77 12.95
C VAL A 142 9.62 -11.23 11.91
N LEU A 143 9.05 -10.29 11.13
CA LEU A 143 7.96 -10.60 10.20
C LEU A 143 8.43 -11.22 8.88
N THR A 144 9.61 -10.86 8.38
CA THR A 144 10.09 -11.29 7.06
C THR A 144 10.13 -12.81 6.87
N PRO A 145 10.58 -13.62 7.85
CA PRO A 145 10.58 -15.08 7.71
C PRO A 145 9.20 -15.71 7.49
N SER A 146 8.12 -15.02 7.92
CA SER A 146 6.73 -15.48 7.72
C SER A 146 6.33 -15.53 6.23
N PHE A 147 7.10 -14.90 5.35
CA PHE A 147 6.87 -14.85 3.91
C PHE A 147 7.93 -15.61 3.11
N SER A 148 8.64 -16.55 3.76
CA SER A 148 9.57 -17.47 3.09
C SER A 148 8.85 -18.42 2.13
N ALA A 149 9.57 -18.98 1.15
CA ALA A 149 9.04 -19.96 0.19
C ALA A 149 8.38 -21.17 0.90
N ALA A 150 9.00 -21.66 1.97
CA ALA A 150 8.46 -22.76 2.77
C ALA A 150 7.09 -22.40 3.37
N LYS A 151 6.94 -21.17 3.91
CA LYS A 151 5.68 -20.70 4.44
C LYS A 151 4.62 -20.47 3.37
N MET A 152 5.02 -20.00 2.19
CA MET A 152 4.09 -19.85 1.06
C MET A 152 3.53 -21.22 0.64
N LYS A 153 4.33 -22.28 0.60
CA LYS A 153 3.86 -23.65 0.31
C LYS A 153 2.83 -24.15 1.35
N GLU A 154 3.04 -23.84 2.63
CA GLU A 154 2.09 -24.19 3.71
C GLU A 154 0.73 -23.46 3.57
N MET A 155 0.70 -22.30 2.89
CA MET A 155 -0.51 -21.50 2.68
C MET A 155 -1.35 -21.96 1.48
N VAL A 156 -0.78 -22.70 0.53
CA VAL A 156 -1.44 -23.15 -0.69
C VAL A 156 -2.79 -23.85 -0.44
N PRO A 157 -2.91 -24.84 0.47
CA PRO A 157 -4.19 -25.50 0.71
C PRO A 157 -5.30 -24.54 1.16
N LEU A 158 -4.93 -23.50 1.92
CA LEU A 158 -5.89 -22.50 2.43
C LEU A 158 -6.39 -21.59 1.32
N ILE A 159 -5.46 -21.17 0.43
CA ILE A 159 -5.80 -20.38 -0.74
C ILE A 159 -6.69 -21.20 -1.67
N ASN A 160 -6.41 -22.49 -1.86
CA ASN A 160 -7.24 -23.38 -2.67
C ASN A 160 -8.66 -23.50 -2.10
N THR A 161 -8.81 -23.70 -0.78
CA THR A 161 -10.13 -23.76 -0.12
C THR A 161 -10.95 -22.48 -0.35
N ALA A 162 -10.32 -21.31 -0.18
CA ALA A 162 -10.98 -20.03 -0.45
C ALA A 162 -11.32 -19.87 -1.94
N THR A 163 -10.45 -20.36 -2.83
CA THR A 163 -10.68 -20.33 -4.27
C THR A 163 -11.82 -21.26 -4.69
N ASP A 164 -11.99 -22.42 -4.03
CA ASP A 164 -13.14 -23.33 -4.27
C ASP A 164 -14.47 -22.61 -3.99
N ALA A 165 -14.54 -21.88 -2.88
CA ALA A 165 -15.72 -21.07 -2.55
C ALA A 165 -15.96 -19.97 -3.59
N LEU A 166 -14.88 -19.27 -4.04
CA LEU A 166 -14.97 -18.28 -5.11
C LEU A 166 -15.52 -18.89 -6.40
N MET A 167 -14.98 -20.01 -6.85
CA MET A 167 -15.43 -20.69 -8.07
C MET A 167 -16.90 -21.10 -7.99
N LYS A 168 -17.35 -21.60 -6.83
CA LYS A 168 -18.75 -21.93 -6.59
C LYS A 168 -19.66 -20.70 -6.74
N ASN A 169 -19.29 -19.59 -6.16
CA ASN A 169 -20.08 -18.35 -6.24
C ASN A 169 -20.09 -17.76 -7.66
N LEU A 170 -18.95 -17.78 -8.34
CA LEU A 170 -18.86 -17.32 -9.74
C LEU A 170 -19.70 -18.20 -10.67
N ASN A 171 -19.80 -19.48 -10.39
CA ASN A 171 -20.63 -20.40 -11.17
C ASN A 171 -22.12 -20.02 -11.14
N VAL A 172 -22.63 -19.52 -10.01
CA VAL A 172 -24.02 -19.02 -9.92
C VAL A 172 -24.24 -17.85 -10.89
N HIS A 173 -23.26 -16.95 -11.02
CA HIS A 173 -23.33 -15.85 -11.97
C HIS A 173 -23.18 -16.29 -13.43
N ALA A 174 -22.40 -17.33 -13.68
CA ALA A 174 -22.30 -17.91 -15.01
C ALA A 174 -23.61 -18.57 -15.46
N GLU A 175 -24.35 -19.16 -14.52
CA GLU A 175 -25.66 -19.76 -14.78
C GLU A 175 -26.78 -18.74 -14.98
N SER A 176 -26.75 -17.65 -14.17
CA SER A 176 -27.75 -16.58 -14.29
C SER A 176 -27.55 -15.71 -15.55
N GLY A 177 -26.30 -15.57 -16.01
CA GLY A 177 -25.93 -14.65 -17.09
C GLY A 177 -26.13 -13.18 -16.79
N GLU A 178 -26.40 -12.82 -15.51
CA GLU A 178 -26.57 -11.46 -15.07
C GLU A 178 -25.22 -10.77 -14.82
N ALA A 179 -25.20 -9.44 -14.97
CA ALA A 179 -24.04 -8.64 -14.61
C ALA A 179 -23.91 -8.55 -13.08
N PHE A 180 -22.69 -8.62 -12.59
CA PHE A 180 -22.40 -8.52 -11.15
C PHE A 180 -21.10 -7.78 -10.88
N ASP A 181 -20.95 -7.27 -9.66
CA ASP A 181 -19.73 -6.58 -9.21
C ASP A 181 -18.65 -7.60 -8.80
N ILE A 182 -17.75 -7.92 -9.72
CA ILE A 182 -16.66 -8.88 -9.48
C ILE A 182 -15.67 -8.39 -8.41
N HIS A 183 -15.48 -7.07 -8.25
CA HIS A 183 -14.62 -6.49 -7.22
C HIS A 183 -15.10 -6.86 -5.81
N ARG A 184 -16.41 -6.88 -5.60
CA ARG A 184 -17.01 -7.27 -4.32
C ARG A 184 -16.72 -8.73 -3.97
N TYR A 185 -16.80 -9.65 -4.94
CA TYR A 185 -16.50 -11.08 -4.74
C TYR A 185 -15.00 -11.30 -4.45
N PHE A 186 -14.12 -10.59 -5.13
CA PHE A 186 -12.70 -10.63 -4.79
C PHE A 186 -12.41 -10.06 -3.40
N GLY A 187 -13.18 -9.06 -2.94
CA GLY A 187 -13.11 -8.59 -1.55
C GLY A 187 -13.45 -9.69 -0.54
N TYR A 188 -14.50 -10.44 -0.75
CA TYR A 188 -14.85 -11.59 0.10
C TYR A 188 -13.76 -12.67 0.06
N PHE A 189 -13.29 -13.02 -1.12
CA PHE A 189 -12.22 -14.00 -1.32
C PHE A 189 -10.93 -13.60 -0.56
N THR A 190 -10.44 -12.39 -0.74
CA THR A 190 -9.20 -11.95 -0.10
C THR A 190 -9.34 -11.83 1.42
N MET A 191 -10.54 -11.52 1.93
CA MET A 191 -10.80 -11.56 3.37
C MET A 191 -10.69 -12.99 3.91
N ASP A 192 -11.30 -13.96 3.26
CA ASP A 192 -11.24 -15.37 3.69
C ASP A 192 -9.81 -15.91 3.61
N VAL A 193 -9.05 -15.56 2.56
CA VAL A 193 -7.63 -15.93 2.43
C VAL A 193 -6.83 -15.35 3.58
N ILE A 194 -6.87 -14.04 3.81
CA ILE A 194 -6.03 -13.41 4.83
C ILE A 194 -6.40 -13.86 6.25
N ALA A 195 -7.68 -14.06 6.55
CA ALA A 195 -8.14 -14.57 7.82
C ALA A 195 -7.65 -16.01 8.07
N SER A 196 -7.70 -16.86 7.06
CA SER A 196 -7.23 -18.25 7.16
C SER A 196 -5.72 -18.35 7.25
N VAL A 197 -4.99 -17.61 6.40
CA VAL A 197 -3.53 -17.66 6.28
C VAL A 197 -2.84 -17.00 7.47
N ALA A 198 -3.32 -15.84 7.89
CA ALA A 198 -2.65 -15.07 8.94
C ALA A 198 -3.09 -15.49 10.36
N PHE A 199 -4.33 -15.94 10.53
CA PHE A 199 -4.93 -16.13 11.87
C PHE A 199 -5.50 -17.53 12.12
N ALA A 200 -5.47 -18.41 11.12
CA ALA A 200 -6.16 -19.70 11.18
C ALA A 200 -7.64 -19.59 11.60
N THR A 201 -8.26 -18.46 11.28
CA THR A 201 -9.67 -18.19 11.58
C THR A 201 -10.45 -18.40 10.29
N GLN A 202 -11.45 -19.28 10.37
CA GLN A 202 -12.40 -19.43 9.28
C GLN A 202 -13.41 -18.28 9.37
N VAL A 203 -13.31 -17.36 8.43
CA VAL A 203 -14.32 -16.37 8.11
C VAL A 203 -15.02 -16.88 6.85
N ASP A 204 -16.31 -16.77 6.79
CA ASP A 204 -17.11 -17.24 5.66
C ASP A 204 -17.73 -16.06 4.92
N SER A 205 -16.88 -15.11 4.55
CA SER A 205 -17.30 -13.85 3.92
C SER A 205 -17.92 -14.09 2.55
N GLN A 206 -17.50 -15.12 1.85
CA GLN A 206 -17.98 -15.45 0.52
C GLN A 206 -19.42 -15.99 0.50
N ASN A 207 -19.87 -16.65 1.56
CA ASN A 207 -21.26 -17.11 1.72
C ASN A 207 -22.11 -16.15 2.56
N ASN A 208 -21.47 -15.22 3.27
CA ASN A 208 -22.14 -14.23 4.11
C ASN A 208 -21.77 -12.79 3.66
N PRO A 209 -22.55 -12.17 2.75
CA PRO A 209 -22.31 -10.83 2.27
C PRO A 209 -22.28 -9.73 3.35
N ASP A 210 -22.88 -10.00 4.51
CA ASP A 210 -22.93 -9.10 5.66
C ASP A 210 -21.88 -9.42 6.72
N ASP A 211 -20.84 -10.17 6.35
CA ASP A 211 -19.76 -10.54 7.24
C ASP A 211 -19.15 -9.32 7.96
N PRO A 212 -19.05 -9.33 9.29
CA PRO A 212 -18.55 -8.20 10.05
C PRO A 212 -17.10 -7.82 9.74
N PHE A 213 -16.23 -8.79 9.37
CA PHE A 213 -14.83 -8.49 9.01
C PHE A 213 -14.76 -7.62 7.76
N VAL A 214 -15.53 -7.97 6.71
CA VAL A 214 -15.58 -7.19 5.47
C VAL A 214 -16.20 -5.81 5.71
N GLN A 215 -17.33 -5.73 6.42
CA GLN A 215 -17.97 -4.45 6.72
C GLN A 215 -17.04 -3.49 7.48
N HIS A 216 -16.31 -3.99 8.47
CA HIS A 216 -15.38 -3.17 9.24
C HIS A 216 -14.10 -2.84 8.44
N ALA A 217 -13.58 -3.76 7.60
CA ALA A 217 -12.43 -3.49 6.74
C ALA A 217 -12.72 -2.36 5.74
N GLN A 218 -13.89 -2.32 5.13
CA GLN A 218 -14.31 -1.25 4.22
C GLN A 218 -14.24 0.15 4.85
N ILE A 219 -14.46 0.24 6.18
CA ILE A 219 -14.36 1.52 6.91
C ILE A 219 -12.95 2.10 6.84
N ALA A 220 -11.91 1.26 6.87
CA ALA A 220 -10.51 1.70 6.82
C ALA A 220 -10.18 2.45 5.53
N PHE A 221 -10.80 2.07 4.41
CA PHE A 221 -10.51 2.61 3.08
C PHE A 221 -11.48 3.68 2.60
N THR A 222 -12.52 4.01 3.41
CA THR A 222 -13.52 5.05 3.10
C THR A 222 -13.23 6.38 3.82
N ASN A 223 -11.97 6.79 3.86
CA ASN A 223 -11.59 8.03 4.53
C ASN A 223 -11.87 9.26 3.66
N ASN A 224 -12.58 10.24 4.23
CA ASN A 224 -12.76 11.56 3.63
C ASN A 224 -11.88 12.57 4.37
N PHE A 225 -10.81 13.04 3.71
CA PHE A 225 -9.87 14.03 4.25
C PHE A 225 -10.45 15.43 4.38
N PHE A 226 -11.60 15.71 3.75
CA PHE A 226 -12.26 17.02 3.73
C PHE A 226 -13.33 17.20 4.80
N ARG A 227 -13.36 16.35 5.83
CA ARG A 227 -14.17 16.59 7.01
C ARG A 227 -13.70 17.85 7.74
N PRO A 228 -14.57 18.75 8.21
CA PRO A 228 -14.18 20.02 8.83
C PRO A 228 -13.15 19.85 9.95
N ILE A 229 -13.33 18.82 10.77
CA ILE A 229 -12.37 18.53 11.86
C ILE A 229 -10.96 18.20 11.34
N LEU A 230 -10.84 17.48 10.22
CA LEU A 230 -9.54 17.16 9.61
C LEU A 230 -8.90 18.39 8.96
N LEU A 231 -9.68 19.31 8.43
CA LEU A 231 -9.18 20.59 7.93
C LEU A 231 -8.49 21.40 9.04
N LEU A 232 -9.03 21.38 10.27
CA LEU A 232 -8.37 22.00 11.43
C LEU A 232 -7.01 21.36 11.75
N PHE A 233 -6.87 20.04 11.56
CA PHE A 233 -5.56 19.38 11.74
C PHE A 233 -4.54 19.83 10.69
N PHE A 234 -4.95 20.08 9.47
CA PHE A 234 -4.05 20.63 8.44
C PHE A 234 -3.69 22.08 8.69
N ALA A 235 -4.64 22.88 9.20
CA ALA A 235 -4.42 24.28 9.53
C ALA A 235 -3.58 24.49 10.79
N PHE A 236 -3.84 23.71 11.84
CA PHE A 236 -3.26 23.87 13.18
C PHE A 236 -2.67 22.56 13.73
N PRO A 237 -1.69 21.92 13.02
CA PRO A 237 -1.18 20.61 13.40
C PRO A 237 -0.63 20.55 14.82
N SER A 238 0.08 21.59 15.28
CA SER A 238 0.69 21.63 16.62
C SER A 238 -0.34 21.69 17.75
N ILE A 239 -1.52 22.25 17.49
CA ILE A 239 -2.61 22.35 18.48
C ILE A 239 -3.49 21.10 18.39
N MET A 240 -3.84 20.70 17.18
CA MET A 240 -4.79 19.61 16.97
C MET A 240 -4.18 18.22 17.22
N ALA A 241 -2.87 18.03 17.05
CA ALA A 241 -2.22 16.75 17.31
C ALA A 241 -2.40 16.29 18.78
N PRO A 242 -2.10 17.08 19.83
CA PRO A 242 -2.39 16.68 21.20
C PRO A 242 -3.89 16.54 21.48
N LEU A 243 -4.74 17.38 20.86
CA LEU A 243 -6.21 17.32 21.01
C LEU A 243 -6.83 16.10 20.32
N SER A 244 -6.12 15.45 19.40
CA SER A 244 -6.63 14.26 18.68
C SER A 244 -7.10 13.15 19.62
N ARG A 245 -6.50 13.05 20.80
CA ARG A 245 -6.84 12.05 21.83
C ARG A 245 -8.27 12.21 22.37
N PHE A 246 -8.77 13.45 22.36
CA PHE A 246 -10.08 13.81 22.89
C PHE A 246 -11.17 13.90 21.81
N ILE A 247 -10.79 13.85 20.53
CA ILE A 247 -11.73 13.97 19.41
C ILE A 247 -12.26 12.58 19.07
N PRO A 248 -13.55 12.28 19.29
CA PRO A 248 -14.12 10.97 18.98
C PRO A 248 -14.26 10.80 17.48
N ASN A 249 -13.80 9.69 16.95
CA ASN A 249 -14.09 9.23 15.59
C ASN A 249 -14.88 7.91 15.70
N LYS A 250 -16.17 8.02 16.04
CA LYS A 250 -17.05 6.88 16.34
C LYS A 250 -16.94 5.74 15.32
N ARG A 251 -16.84 6.07 14.02
CA ARG A 251 -16.75 5.07 12.95
C ARG A 251 -15.41 4.33 12.98
N GLN A 252 -14.30 5.06 13.10
CA GLN A 252 -12.95 4.48 13.18
C GLN A 252 -12.75 3.73 14.51
N ASP A 253 -13.26 4.28 15.61
CA ASP A 253 -13.17 3.65 16.92
C ASP A 253 -13.96 2.32 16.93
N LYS A 254 -15.17 2.27 16.30
CA LYS A 254 -15.95 1.03 16.16
C LYS A 254 -15.17 -0.04 15.40
N MET A 255 -14.56 0.33 14.26
CA MET A 255 -13.72 -0.58 13.46
C MET A 255 -12.52 -1.09 14.27
N ASN A 256 -11.78 -0.17 14.91
CA ASN A 256 -10.62 -0.53 15.71
C ASN A 256 -11.00 -1.48 16.85
N HIS A 257 -12.06 -1.18 17.60
CA HIS A 257 -12.55 -2.06 18.67
C HIS A 257 -12.94 -3.45 18.16
N PHE A 258 -13.62 -3.52 17.03
CA PHE A 258 -13.99 -4.82 16.44
C PHE A 258 -12.75 -5.66 16.14
N PHE A 259 -11.78 -5.15 15.38
CA PHE A 259 -10.60 -5.91 15.01
C PHE A 259 -9.70 -6.22 16.20
N ILE A 260 -9.47 -5.26 17.10
CA ILE A 260 -8.64 -5.46 18.28
C ILE A 260 -9.23 -6.55 19.17
N ASN A 261 -10.54 -6.50 19.46
CA ASN A 261 -11.21 -7.53 20.27
C ASN A 261 -11.18 -8.91 19.60
N SER A 262 -11.38 -8.97 18.27
CA SER A 262 -11.28 -10.21 17.51
C SER A 262 -9.88 -10.80 17.58
N ILE A 263 -8.85 -9.99 17.42
CA ILE A 263 -7.44 -10.39 17.49
C ILE A 263 -7.12 -10.90 18.91
N HIS A 264 -7.51 -10.19 19.96
CA HIS A 264 -7.31 -10.65 21.34
C HIS A 264 -8.00 -11.98 21.63
N LYS A 265 -9.23 -12.15 21.11
CA LYS A 265 -9.96 -13.43 21.24
C LYS A 265 -9.19 -14.58 20.57
N ILE A 266 -8.67 -14.35 19.37
CA ILE A 266 -7.88 -15.36 18.63
C ILE A 266 -6.58 -15.67 19.38
N ILE A 267 -5.86 -14.66 19.89
CA ILE A 267 -4.64 -14.84 20.67
C ILE A 267 -4.94 -15.70 21.92
N LYS A 268 -5.98 -15.36 22.68
CA LYS A 268 -6.38 -16.09 23.87
C LYS A 268 -6.72 -17.56 23.56
N GLN A 269 -7.53 -17.81 22.53
CA GLN A 269 -7.84 -19.16 22.08
C GLN A 269 -6.59 -19.95 21.69
N ARG A 270 -5.59 -19.29 21.08
CA ARG A 270 -4.33 -19.89 20.68
C ARG A 270 -3.44 -20.23 21.89
N GLU A 271 -3.41 -19.38 22.90
CA GLU A 271 -2.65 -19.59 24.14
C GLU A 271 -3.22 -20.73 24.98
N GLU A 272 -4.54 -20.93 24.96
CA GLU A 272 -5.25 -22.02 25.63
C GLU A 272 -5.02 -23.40 24.96
N GLN A 273 -4.60 -23.44 23.70
CA GLN A 273 -4.29 -24.67 22.98
C GLN A 273 -2.93 -25.26 23.42
N PRO A 274 -2.78 -26.59 23.52
CA PRO A 274 -1.50 -27.24 23.71
C PRO A 274 -0.51 -26.85 22.58
N PRO A 275 0.80 -26.68 22.86
CA PRO A 275 1.78 -26.25 21.87
C PRO A 275 1.80 -27.09 20.58
N GLU A 276 1.56 -28.40 20.71
CA GLU A 276 1.54 -29.36 19.60
C GLU A 276 0.36 -29.18 18.65
N GLN A 277 -0.74 -28.60 19.13
CA GLN A 277 -1.95 -28.33 18.35
C GLN A 277 -1.98 -26.92 17.76
N ARG A 278 -1.01 -26.07 18.13
CA ARG A 278 -0.94 -24.69 17.62
C ARG A 278 -0.50 -24.70 16.17
N ARG A 279 -1.34 -24.15 15.32
CA ARG A 279 -1.01 -24.01 13.91
C ARG A 279 0.11 -22.99 13.72
N ARG A 280 1.11 -23.33 12.90
CA ARG A 280 2.25 -22.46 12.55
C ARG A 280 1.90 -21.47 11.44
N ASP A 281 0.97 -20.56 11.74
CA ASP A 281 0.60 -19.44 10.87
C ASP A 281 1.38 -18.16 11.21
N PHE A 282 1.05 -17.06 10.52
CA PHE A 282 1.64 -15.75 10.76
C PHE A 282 1.49 -15.30 12.23
N LEU A 283 0.29 -15.43 12.81
CA LEU A 283 0.05 -15.03 14.19
C LEU A 283 0.92 -15.83 15.16
N GLN A 284 1.05 -17.16 14.99
CA GLN A 284 1.89 -17.98 15.85
C GLN A 284 3.36 -17.57 15.76
N LEU A 285 3.86 -17.26 14.57
CA LEU A 285 5.25 -16.82 14.39
C LEU A 285 5.56 -15.52 15.14
N ILE A 286 4.63 -14.57 15.15
CA ILE A 286 4.82 -13.33 15.92
C ILE A 286 4.60 -13.52 17.42
N LEU A 287 3.77 -14.48 17.85
CA LEU A 287 3.63 -14.88 19.25
C LEU A 287 4.90 -15.57 19.76
N ASP A 288 5.48 -16.47 18.98
CA ASP A 288 6.73 -17.15 19.31
C ASP A 288 7.90 -16.14 19.43
N ALA A 289 7.88 -15.06 18.67
CA ALA A 289 8.85 -13.97 18.77
C ALA A 289 8.77 -13.17 20.09
N ARG A 290 7.77 -13.38 20.93
CA ARG A 290 7.76 -12.91 22.32
C ARG A 290 8.92 -13.52 23.13
N ALA A 291 9.29 -14.75 22.84
CA ALA A 291 10.13 -15.58 23.68
C ALA A 291 11.57 -15.77 23.18
N THR A 292 11.86 -15.55 21.89
CA THR A 292 13.11 -16.01 21.27
C THR A 292 14.16 -14.90 21.11
N VAL A 293 15.42 -15.26 21.39
CA VAL A 293 16.62 -14.41 21.27
C VAL A 293 17.48 -14.96 20.13
N GLU A 294 17.22 -14.56 18.89
CA GLU A 294 18.17 -14.77 17.79
C GLU A 294 18.21 -13.57 16.83
N SER A 295 19.43 -13.20 16.42
CA SER A 295 19.65 -12.06 15.53
C SER A 295 19.88 -12.54 14.11
N VAL A 296 19.03 -12.14 13.16
CA VAL A 296 19.32 -12.24 11.73
C VAL A 296 19.92 -10.91 11.28
N PRO A 297 21.08 -10.88 10.61
CA PRO A 297 21.69 -9.66 10.10
C PRO A 297 20.81 -8.97 9.07
N LEU A 298 20.81 -7.64 9.05
CA LEU A 298 20.05 -6.82 8.08
C LEU A 298 20.58 -6.94 6.65
N GLU A 299 21.74 -7.53 6.47
CA GLU A 299 22.42 -7.73 5.18
C GLU A 299 21.68 -8.69 4.22
N HIS A 300 20.70 -9.44 4.73
CA HIS A 300 19.83 -10.33 3.93
C HIS A 300 18.55 -9.67 3.41
N PHE A 301 18.42 -8.36 3.53
CA PHE A 301 17.39 -7.65 2.78
C PHE A 301 17.97 -7.41 1.38
N ASP A 302 17.56 -8.24 0.43
CA ASP A 302 17.90 -8.07 -0.97
C ASP A 302 17.69 -6.62 -1.37
N THR A 303 18.81 -5.95 -1.65
CA THR A 303 18.83 -4.59 -2.19
C THR A 303 18.53 -4.60 -3.69
N SER A 304 18.44 -5.79 -4.28
CA SER A 304 17.97 -5.98 -5.63
C SER A 304 16.45 -5.79 -5.66
N SER A 305 16.00 -5.03 -6.63
CA SER A 305 14.62 -5.02 -7.05
C SER A 305 14.33 -6.36 -7.73
N ASP A 306 14.26 -7.45 -6.92
CA ASP A 306 13.89 -8.78 -7.39
C ASP A 306 12.41 -8.81 -7.80
N THR A 307 12.12 -8.03 -8.84
CA THR A 307 11.04 -8.34 -9.76
C THR A 307 11.49 -9.43 -10.74
N ASP A 308 12.77 -9.82 -10.75
CA ASP A 308 13.36 -10.67 -11.78
C ASP A 308 13.72 -12.10 -11.34
N GLU A 309 13.65 -12.44 -10.03
CA GLU A 309 13.89 -13.83 -9.59
C GLU A 309 12.61 -14.57 -9.18
N ILE A 310 11.65 -14.65 -10.10
CA ILE A 310 10.68 -15.72 -10.14
C ILE A 310 10.96 -16.56 -11.41
N GLY A 311 12.14 -17.10 -11.49
CA GLY A 311 12.47 -18.02 -12.58
C GLY A 311 13.94 -18.25 -12.71
N GLY A 312 14.47 -19.30 -12.09
CA GLY A 312 15.72 -19.84 -12.50
C GLY A 312 16.63 -20.34 -11.38
N ASN A 313 16.72 -21.65 -11.28
CA ASN A 313 17.83 -22.49 -10.81
C ASN A 313 18.49 -22.20 -9.46
N ASN A 314 18.11 -23.00 -8.47
CA ASN A 314 18.97 -23.45 -7.40
C ASN A 314 20.20 -24.18 -7.99
N GLN A 315 21.33 -23.51 -8.07
CA GLN A 315 22.63 -24.16 -8.03
C GLN A 315 23.26 -23.81 -6.69
N GLU A 316 23.28 -24.81 -5.82
CA GLU A 316 24.14 -24.86 -4.65
C GLU A 316 25.60 -24.78 -5.11
N THR A 317 26.25 -23.65 -4.86
CA THR A 317 27.71 -23.56 -4.92
C THR A 317 28.24 -23.69 -3.51
N GLN A 318 28.82 -24.83 -3.23
CA GLN A 318 29.70 -25.06 -2.07
C GLN A 318 30.93 -24.13 -2.14
N PRO A 319 31.40 -23.60 -1.03
CA PRO A 319 32.62 -22.83 -1.00
C PRO A 319 33.83 -23.80 -0.91
N SER A 320 34.61 -23.86 -1.97
CA SER A 320 35.97 -24.43 -1.90
C SER A 320 36.96 -23.32 -1.56
N GLY A 321 37.70 -23.54 -0.49
CA GLY A 321 38.64 -22.59 0.05
C GLY A 321 39.94 -22.44 -0.73
N SER A 322 40.67 -21.40 -0.40
CA SER A 322 42.09 -21.46 -0.05
C SER A 322 42.55 -20.12 0.53
N VAL A 323 43.19 -20.27 1.65
CA VAL A 323 43.86 -19.29 2.50
C VAL A 323 45.07 -18.69 1.79
N GLN A 324 45.25 -17.36 1.90
CA GLN A 324 46.59 -16.78 2.07
C GLN A 324 46.52 -15.63 3.08
N GLU A 325 47.25 -15.87 4.18
CA GLU A 325 47.64 -14.88 5.17
C GLU A 325 48.55 -13.82 4.57
N ASN A 326 48.34 -12.55 4.94
CA ASN A 326 49.42 -11.65 5.37
C ASN A 326 48.89 -10.33 5.91
N ASP A 327 49.35 -10.02 7.11
CA ASP A 327 49.52 -8.74 7.83
C ASP A 327 48.30 -8.00 8.42
N PRO A 328 48.41 -7.63 9.73
CA PRO A 328 47.34 -7.05 10.51
C PRO A 328 47.29 -5.51 10.41
N PRO A 329 46.13 -4.90 10.28
CA PRO A 329 45.95 -3.50 10.58
C PRO A 329 45.59 -3.26 12.06
N PRO A 330 45.76 -2.04 12.58
CA PRO A 330 45.81 -1.75 14.00
C PRO A 330 44.44 -1.87 14.68
N SER A 331 44.53 -2.34 15.92
CA SER A 331 43.45 -2.54 16.88
C SER A 331 42.47 -1.37 17.01
N GLN A 332 41.26 -1.58 16.48
CA GLN A 332 40.06 -0.92 16.99
C GLN A 332 39.29 -1.96 17.81
N GLU A 333 39.09 -1.67 19.08
CA GLU A 333 38.27 -2.48 19.98
C GLU A 333 36.90 -2.75 19.34
N PRO A 334 36.44 -4.00 19.26
CA PRO A 334 35.10 -4.29 18.81
C PRO A 334 34.13 -3.79 19.87
N SER A 335 33.38 -2.76 19.57
CA SER A 335 32.21 -2.39 20.35
C SER A 335 31.28 -3.59 20.41
N VAL A 336 31.27 -4.30 21.52
CA VAL A 336 30.37 -5.42 21.80
C VAL A 336 28.94 -4.91 21.69
N ARG A 337 28.36 -5.02 20.51
CA ARG A 337 26.91 -4.79 20.31
C ARG A 337 26.20 -5.89 21.10
N ARG A 338 25.67 -5.53 22.26
CA ARG A 338 24.80 -6.40 23.03
C ARG A 338 23.67 -6.89 22.11
N PRO A 339 23.38 -8.20 22.03
CA PRO A 339 22.27 -8.71 21.23
C PRO A 339 20.97 -8.06 21.72
N GLN A 340 20.36 -7.26 20.89
CA GLN A 340 19.04 -6.66 21.22
C GLN A 340 18.03 -7.80 21.26
N LYS A 341 17.38 -7.97 22.42
CA LYS A 341 16.27 -8.92 22.55
C LYS A 341 15.18 -8.59 21.52
N LYS A 342 14.87 -9.55 20.65
CA LYS A 342 13.84 -9.44 19.59
C LYS A 342 12.40 -9.53 20.11
N MET A 343 12.15 -9.23 21.37
CA MET A 343 10.82 -9.33 21.97
C MET A 343 9.88 -8.29 21.36
N MET A 344 8.70 -8.75 20.91
CA MET A 344 7.59 -7.89 20.53
C MET A 344 6.67 -7.65 21.73
N THR A 345 6.19 -6.42 21.87
CA THR A 345 5.16 -6.09 22.87
C THR A 345 3.79 -6.57 22.40
N GLU A 346 2.83 -6.71 23.30
CA GLU A 346 1.45 -7.08 22.96
C GLU A 346 0.82 -6.09 21.98
N ASP A 347 0.97 -4.78 22.21
CA ASP A 347 0.53 -3.73 21.28
C ASP A 347 1.14 -3.89 19.88
N GLU A 348 2.43 -4.26 19.80
CA GLU A 348 3.08 -4.52 18.52
C GLU A 348 2.49 -5.77 17.84
N ILE A 349 2.24 -6.85 18.57
CA ILE A 349 1.62 -8.07 18.02
C ILE A 349 0.23 -7.75 17.47
N VAL A 350 -0.61 -7.13 18.28
CA VAL A 350 -1.98 -6.76 17.86
C VAL A 350 -1.95 -5.76 16.70
N GLY A 351 -1.01 -4.81 16.73
CA GLY A 351 -0.81 -3.85 15.65
C GLY A 351 -0.42 -4.50 14.32
N GLN A 352 0.45 -5.53 14.33
CA GLN A 352 0.79 -6.28 13.11
C GLN A 352 -0.40 -7.09 12.62
N ALA A 353 -1.07 -7.82 13.51
CA ALA A 353 -2.26 -8.59 13.17
C ALA A 353 -3.32 -7.70 12.50
N PHE A 354 -3.59 -6.54 13.08
CA PHE A 354 -4.53 -5.55 12.54
C PHE A 354 -4.14 -5.08 11.13
N ILE A 355 -2.87 -4.67 10.93
CA ILE A 355 -2.47 -4.12 9.64
C ILE A 355 -2.41 -5.18 8.55
N PHE A 356 -2.09 -6.43 8.89
CA PHE A 356 -2.06 -7.52 7.91
C PHE A 356 -3.45 -7.86 7.37
N LEU A 357 -4.46 -7.89 8.23
CA LEU A 357 -5.87 -8.05 7.81
C LEU A 357 -6.26 -6.99 6.77
N LEU A 358 -6.00 -5.73 7.09
CA LEU A 358 -6.39 -4.64 6.21
C LEU A 358 -5.57 -4.60 4.91
N ALA A 359 -4.25 -4.80 5.00
CA ALA A 359 -3.37 -4.71 3.84
C ALA A 359 -3.64 -5.82 2.82
N GLY A 360 -3.89 -7.06 3.27
CA GLY A 360 -4.20 -8.18 2.39
C GLY A 360 -5.57 -8.09 1.73
N TYR A 361 -6.55 -7.49 2.39
CA TYR A 361 -7.91 -7.38 1.90
C TYR A 361 -8.04 -6.49 0.65
N GLU A 362 -7.77 -5.21 0.75
CA GLU A 362 -8.09 -4.21 -0.29
C GLU A 362 -7.13 -4.27 -1.49
N THR A 363 -5.84 -4.53 -1.26
CA THR A 363 -4.84 -4.43 -2.34
C THR A 363 -4.93 -5.59 -3.31
N SER A 364 -5.08 -6.81 -2.82
CA SER A 364 -5.21 -8.00 -3.66
C SER A 364 -6.53 -8.04 -4.40
N SER A 365 -7.66 -7.67 -3.73
CA SER A 365 -8.97 -7.61 -4.38
C SER A 365 -9.01 -6.57 -5.50
N ASN A 366 -8.41 -5.39 -5.30
CA ASN A 366 -8.29 -4.39 -6.36
C ASN A 366 -7.46 -4.91 -7.55
N THR A 367 -6.35 -5.59 -7.30
CA THR A 367 -5.49 -6.14 -8.36
C THR A 367 -6.22 -7.20 -9.17
N LEU A 368 -6.90 -8.14 -8.50
CA LEU A 368 -7.73 -9.17 -9.16
C LEU A 368 -8.81 -8.52 -10.02
N ALA A 369 -9.54 -7.57 -9.48
CA ALA A 369 -10.66 -6.93 -10.16
C ALA A 369 -10.19 -6.10 -11.38
N PHE A 370 -9.09 -5.35 -11.25
CA PHE A 370 -8.52 -4.61 -12.38
C PHE A 370 -7.95 -5.54 -13.46
N THR A 371 -7.34 -6.67 -13.09
CA THR A 371 -6.87 -7.67 -14.05
C THR A 371 -8.03 -8.25 -14.84
N CYS A 372 -9.10 -8.63 -14.16
CA CYS A 372 -10.32 -9.14 -14.82
C CYS A 372 -11.00 -8.08 -15.70
N TYR A 373 -11.05 -6.83 -15.24
CA TYR A 373 -11.56 -5.71 -16.04
C TYR A 373 -10.79 -5.51 -17.34
N LEU A 374 -9.48 -5.51 -17.27
CA LEU A 374 -8.62 -5.33 -18.45
C LEU A 374 -8.77 -6.50 -19.42
N LEU A 375 -8.85 -7.73 -18.91
CA LEU A 375 -9.05 -8.92 -19.75
C LEU A 375 -10.46 -8.99 -20.35
N ALA A 376 -11.49 -8.43 -19.67
CA ALA A 376 -12.82 -8.29 -20.23
C ALA A 376 -12.86 -7.31 -21.42
N LEU A 377 -12.02 -6.27 -21.39
CA LEU A 377 -11.90 -5.29 -22.46
C LEU A 377 -10.93 -5.70 -23.58
N HIS A 378 -10.09 -6.72 -23.34
CA HIS A 378 -9.06 -7.23 -24.25
C HIS A 378 -9.22 -8.74 -24.44
N PRO A 379 -10.26 -9.19 -25.20
CA PRO A 379 -10.53 -10.62 -25.39
C PRO A 379 -9.35 -11.39 -25.97
N GLU A 380 -8.56 -10.78 -26.84
CA GLU A 380 -7.36 -11.36 -27.43
C GLU A 380 -6.30 -11.72 -26.36
N CYS A 381 -6.12 -10.85 -25.36
CA CYS A 381 -5.23 -11.13 -24.23
C CYS A 381 -5.84 -12.21 -23.32
N GLN A 382 -7.15 -12.18 -23.12
CA GLN A 382 -7.84 -13.20 -22.32
C GLN A 382 -7.70 -14.59 -22.94
N LEU A 383 -7.87 -14.73 -24.26
CA LEU A 383 -7.69 -16.00 -24.98
C LEU A 383 -6.25 -16.54 -24.82
N ARG A 384 -5.24 -15.67 -24.83
CA ARG A 384 -3.85 -16.10 -24.60
C ARG A 384 -3.63 -16.59 -23.17
N VAL A 385 -4.21 -15.89 -22.16
CA VAL A 385 -4.19 -16.38 -20.77
C VAL A 385 -4.87 -17.74 -20.68
N GLN A 386 -6.04 -17.89 -21.27
CA GLN A 386 -6.80 -19.15 -21.26
C GLN A 386 -6.01 -20.29 -21.91
N LYS A 387 -5.35 -20.04 -23.04
CA LYS A 387 -4.48 -21.02 -23.66
C LYS A 387 -3.33 -21.45 -22.77
N GLU A 388 -2.63 -20.48 -22.14
CA GLU A 388 -1.54 -20.81 -21.20
C GLU A 388 -2.05 -21.61 -20.00
N VAL A 389 -3.25 -21.30 -19.51
CA VAL A 389 -3.91 -22.01 -18.40
C VAL A 389 -4.33 -23.43 -18.83
N ASP A 390 -4.86 -23.61 -20.04
CA ASP A 390 -5.20 -24.94 -20.56
C ASP A 390 -3.94 -25.80 -20.70
N ASP A 391 -2.87 -25.25 -21.28
CA ASP A 391 -1.57 -25.93 -21.36
C ASP A 391 -1.00 -26.26 -19.97
N PHE A 392 -1.24 -25.43 -18.96
CA PHE A 392 -0.86 -25.69 -17.58
C PHE A 392 -1.61 -26.91 -17.02
N TYR A 393 -2.94 -27.00 -17.20
CA TYR A 393 -3.75 -28.11 -16.69
C TYR A 393 -3.53 -29.44 -17.46
N THR A 394 -2.84 -29.44 -18.60
CA THR A 394 -2.37 -30.71 -19.22
C THR A 394 -1.20 -31.33 -18.44
N ARG A 395 -0.51 -30.53 -17.59
CA ARG A 395 0.71 -30.94 -16.86
C ARG A 395 0.51 -31.00 -15.35
N HIS A 396 -0.50 -30.31 -14.84
CA HIS A 396 -0.72 -30.14 -13.40
C HIS A 396 -2.22 -30.28 -13.07
N ASP A 397 -2.54 -31.02 -12.02
CA ASP A 397 -3.94 -31.19 -11.56
C ASP A 397 -4.49 -29.95 -10.84
N SER A 398 -3.60 -29.18 -10.19
CA SER A 398 -3.97 -27.99 -9.41
C SER A 398 -2.80 -27.00 -9.30
N PRO A 399 -3.11 -25.69 -9.16
CA PRO A 399 -2.07 -24.70 -8.94
C PRO A 399 -1.46 -24.81 -7.54
N ASP A 400 -0.13 -24.69 -7.47
CA ASP A 400 0.65 -24.60 -6.24
C ASP A 400 1.69 -23.48 -6.30
N TYR A 401 2.50 -23.32 -5.22
CA TYR A 401 3.52 -22.29 -5.12
C TYR A 401 4.59 -22.38 -6.23
N THR A 402 4.93 -23.60 -6.66
CA THR A 402 6.01 -23.84 -7.62
C THR A 402 5.52 -23.71 -9.05
N ASN A 403 4.43 -24.42 -9.38
CA ASN A 403 3.95 -24.51 -10.75
C ASN A 403 3.28 -23.22 -11.28
N VAL A 404 2.68 -22.39 -10.42
CA VAL A 404 2.14 -21.08 -10.87
C VAL A 404 3.23 -20.13 -11.39
N GLN A 405 4.51 -20.41 -11.15
CA GLN A 405 5.63 -19.62 -11.70
C GLN A 405 5.88 -19.91 -13.18
N GLU A 406 5.30 -20.99 -13.74
CA GLU A 406 5.38 -21.32 -15.15
C GLU A 406 4.51 -20.43 -16.04
N LEU A 407 3.51 -19.77 -15.45
CA LEU A 407 2.50 -18.94 -16.15
C LEU A 407 3.08 -17.56 -16.48
N LYS A 408 3.89 -17.49 -17.53
CA LYS A 408 4.66 -16.29 -17.90
C LYS A 408 3.77 -15.20 -18.48
N TYR A 409 2.78 -15.56 -19.32
CA TYR A 409 1.89 -14.59 -19.93
C TYR A 409 0.92 -14.00 -18.89
N LEU A 410 0.37 -14.85 -18.02
CA LEU A 410 -0.46 -14.38 -16.90
C LEU A 410 0.33 -13.44 -15.98
N ASP A 411 1.62 -13.70 -15.75
CA ASP A 411 2.49 -12.80 -14.98
C ASP A 411 2.63 -11.43 -15.65
N MET A 412 2.87 -11.41 -16.97
CA MET A 412 2.92 -10.16 -17.74
C MET A 412 1.60 -9.38 -17.68
N VAL A 413 0.47 -10.07 -17.75
CA VAL A 413 -0.87 -9.48 -17.60
C VAL A 413 -1.07 -8.84 -16.22
N ILE A 414 -0.72 -9.55 -15.15
CA ILE A 414 -0.81 -9.02 -13.77
C ILE A 414 0.12 -7.82 -13.60
N CYS A 415 1.35 -7.88 -14.11
CA CYS A 415 2.31 -6.77 -14.06
C CYS A 415 1.76 -5.53 -14.79
N GLU A 416 1.16 -5.70 -15.97
CA GLU A 416 0.57 -4.59 -16.72
C GLU A 416 -0.69 -4.03 -16.04
N ALA A 417 -1.50 -4.87 -15.40
CA ALA A 417 -2.62 -4.44 -14.57
C ALA A 417 -2.14 -3.61 -13.36
N LEU A 418 -1.07 -4.04 -12.69
CA LEU A 418 -0.42 -3.30 -11.61
C LEU A 418 0.27 -2.01 -12.09
N ARG A 419 0.69 -1.92 -13.35
CA ARG A 419 1.20 -0.68 -13.93
C ARG A 419 0.06 0.33 -14.11
N LEU A 420 -1.02 -0.07 -14.74
CA LEU A 420 -2.16 0.80 -15.03
C LEU A 420 -2.94 1.18 -13.75
N TYR A 421 -3.12 0.23 -12.85
CA TYR A 421 -3.92 0.41 -11.63
C TYR A 421 -3.18 -0.06 -10.37
N PRO A 422 -2.05 0.58 -10.00
CA PRO A 422 -1.30 0.20 -8.81
C PRO A 422 -2.09 0.54 -7.54
N PRO A 423 -2.49 -0.42 -6.68
CA PRO A 423 -3.13 -0.09 -5.41
C PRO A 423 -2.28 0.83 -4.54
N GLY A 424 -0.96 0.60 -4.53
CA GLY A 424 0.04 1.48 -3.91
C GLY A 424 0.56 2.52 -4.89
N PHE A 425 -0.26 3.48 -5.29
CA PHE A 425 0.08 4.47 -6.32
C PHE A 425 1.01 5.60 -5.84
N ARG A 426 1.30 5.67 -4.54
CA ARG A 426 2.24 6.63 -3.93
C ARG A 426 2.84 6.08 -2.65
N PHE A 427 4.09 6.43 -2.40
CA PHE A 427 4.81 6.11 -1.16
C PHE A 427 5.38 7.37 -0.56
N ALA A 428 5.72 7.35 0.73
CA ALA A 428 6.34 8.50 1.39
C ALA A 428 7.53 8.06 2.25
N ARG A 429 8.52 8.97 2.34
CA ARG A 429 9.65 8.91 3.26
C ARG A 429 9.78 10.24 3.99
N GLU A 430 10.24 10.19 5.22
CA GLU A 430 10.58 11.36 6.02
C GLU A 430 12.10 11.52 6.04
N VAL A 431 12.57 12.73 5.77
CA VAL A 431 14.00 13.06 5.81
C VAL A 431 14.44 13.16 7.27
N ASP A 432 15.38 12.31 7.68
CA ASP A 432 15.82 12.22 9.08
C ASP A 432 16.80 13.33 9.47
N HIS A 433 17.65 13.77 8.55
CA HIS A 433 18.62 14.86 8.70
C HIS A 433 18.81 15.59 7.38
N ASP A 434 19.34 16.81 7.43
CA ASP A 434 19.62 17.59 6.24
C ASP A 434 20.54 16.80 5.30
N CYS A 435 20.14 16.67 4.02
CA CYS A 435 20.89 15.90 3.04
C CYS A 435 20.75 16.48 1.64
N VAL A 436 21.66 16.05 0.74
CA VAL A 436 21.61 16.38 -0.69
C VAL A 436 21.49 15.09 -1.45
N VAL A 437 20.47 15.00 -2.32
CA VAL A 437 20.20 13.84 -3.16
C VAL A 437 20.21 14.29 -4.61
N ASN A 438 21.09 13.74 -5.42
CA ASN A 438 21.26 14.11 -6.82
C ASN A 438 21.32 15.65 -7.06
N GLY A 439 22.05 16.35 -6.19
CA GLY A 439 22.21 17.82 -6.24
C GLY A 439 21.05 18.63 -5.61
N GLN A 440 19.94 17.99 -5.23
CA GLN A 440 18.81 18.63 -4.59
C GLN A 440 18.95 18.60 -3.07
N PHE A 441 18.98 19.78 -2.42
CA PHE A 441 18.94 19.89 -0.96
C PHE A 441 17.55 19.56 -0.41
N LEU A 442 17.52 18.71 0.60
CA LEU A 442 16.32 18.28 1.32
C LEU A 442 16.53 18.48 2.83
N PRO A 443 15.80 19.39 3.46
CA PRO A 443 15.95 19.63 4.89
C PRO A 443 15.29 18.55 5.73
N LYS A 444 15.79 18.34 6.93
CA LYS A 444 15.24 17.45 7.96
C LYS A 444 13.73 17.66 8.15
N GLY A 445 13.00 16.55 8.29
CA GLY A 445 11.57 16.53 8.58
C GLY A 445 10.67 16.79 7.36
N ILE A 446 11.25 17.09 6.19
CA ILE A 446 10.44 17.18 4.97
C ILE A 446 9.96 15.78 4.55
N THR A 447 8.80 15.72 3.95
CA THR A 447 8.29 14.47 3.37
C THR A 447 8.71 14.39 1.91
N VAL A 448 9.38 13.30 1.53
CA VAL A 448 9.61 12.92 0.13
C VAL A 448 8.52 11.95 -0.29
N GLU A 449 7.75 12.31 -1.30
CA GLU A 449 6.70 11.48 -1.88
C GLU A 449 7.15 10.90 -3.22
N ILE A 450 6.95 9.59 -3.38
CA ILE A 450 7.27 8.81 -4.57
C ILE A 450 5.96 8.57 -5.32
N PRO A 451 5.71 9.22 -6.45
CA PRO A 451 4.47 9.12 -7.20
C PRO A 451 4.50 7.91 -8.14
N ALA A 452 4.39 6.69 -7.58
CA ALA A 452 4.42 5.46 -8.38
C ALA A 452 3.37 5.48 -9.51
N GLY A 453 2.20 6.06 -9.25
CA GLY A 453 1.18 6.24 -10.29
C GLY A 453 1.64 7.09 -11.48
N PHE A 454 2.44 8.14 -11.27
CA PHE A 454 3.04 8.91 -12.35
C PHE A 454 4.12 8.10 -13.09
N LEU A 455 5.02 7.47 -12.33
CA LEU A 455 6.14 6.69 -12.90
C LEU A 455 5.64 5.59 -13.84
N HIS A 456 4.50 4.98 -13.53
CA HIS A 456 3.87 3.95 -14.33
C HIS A 456 3.20 4.46 -15.61
N TYR A 457 3.00 5.77 -15.74
CA TYR A 457 2.38 6.44 -16.89
C TYR A 457 3.33 7.44 -17.59
N ASP A 458 4.59 7.53 -17.17
CA ASP A 458 5.56 8.45 -17.79
C ASP A 458 5.86 7.99 -19.23
N PRO A 459 5.48 8.77 -20.27
CA PRO A 459 5.66 8.37 -21.66
C PRO A 459 7.13 8.23 -22.09
N GLU A 460 8.06 8.79 -21.31
CA GLU A 460 9.51 8.61 -21.53
C GLU A 460 9.92 7.14 -21.34
N HIS A 461 9.25 6.43 -20.43
CA HIS A 461 9.55 5.04 -20.09
C HIS A 461 8.52 4.04 -20.60
N TRP A 462 7.31 4.52 -20.89
CA TRP A 462 6.16 3.71 -21.30
C TRP A 462 5.52 4.31 -22.56
N PRO A 463 5.98 3.97 -23.78
CA PRO A 463 5.32 4.39 -25.00
C PRO A 463 3.82 4.02 -24.98
N GLU A 464 2.93 4.93 -25.37
CA GLU A 464 1.48 4.77 -25.30
C GLU A 464 0.99 4.31 -23.90
N PRO A 465 1.26 5.09 -22.83
CA PRO A 465 1.15 4.63 -21.45
C PRO A 465 -0.28 4.23 -21.03
N GLU A 466 -1.30 4.72 -21.74
CA GLU A 466 -2.71 4.41 -21.46
C GLU A 466 -3.15 3.03 -22.01
N LYS A 467 -2.37 2.43 -22.94
CA LYS A 467 -2.73 1.14 -23.53
C LYS A 467 -2.33 -0.02 -22.65
N PHE A 468 -3.18 -1.03 -22.63
CA PHE A 468 -2.90 -2.31 -21.98
C PHE A 468 -2.08 -3.21 -22.93
N ILE A 469 -0.81 -3.39 -22.65
CA ILE A 469 0.15 -4.14 -23.46
C ILE A 469 0.99 -5.03 -22.54
N PRO A 470 0.58 -6.28 -22.28
CA PRO A 470 1.31 -7.21 -21.40
C PRO A 470 2.78 -7.45 -21.84
N GLU A 471 3.06 -7.36 -23.14
CA GLU A 471 4.38 -7.58 -23.71
C GLU A 471 5.45 -6.58 -23.23
N ARG A 472 5.05 -5.48 -22.58
CA ARG A 472 5.97 -4.58 -21.86
C ARG A 472 6.74 -5.30 -20.75
N PHE A 473 6.28 -6.47 -20.34
CA PHE A 473 6.86 -7.27 -19.26
C PHE A 473 7.53 -8.55 -19.73
N THR A 474 7.91 -8.65 -21.01
CA THR A 474 8.85 -9.68 -21.46
C THR A 474 10.22 -9.46 -20.78
N PRO A 475 11.04 -10.52 -20.65
CA PRO A 475 12.38 -10.42 -20.05
C PRO A 475 13.23 -9.32 -20.70
N GLU A 476 13.21 -9.22 -22.03
CA GLU A 476 13.95 -8.24 -22.81
C GLU A 476 13.48 -6.80 -22.52
N ALA A 477 12.17 -6.59 -22.49
CA ALA A 477 11.58 -5.28 -22.21
C ALA A 477 11.82 -4.85 -20.74
N LYS A 478 11.82 -5.80 -19.80
CA LYS A 478 12.20 -5.52 -18.40
C LYS A 478 13.68 -5.12 -18.30
N ALA A 479 14.59 -5.87 -18.94
CA ALA A 479 16.02 -5.62 -18.89
C ALA A 479 16.42 -4.26 -19.47
N SER A 480 15.68 -3.76 -20.48
CA SER A 480 15.94 -2.45 -21.11
C SER A 480 15.43 -1.26 -20.29
N ARG A 481 14.63 -1.47 -19.25
CA ARG A 481 13.95 -0.42 -18.51
C ARG A 481 14.62 -0.17 -17.16
N HIS A 482 14.66 1.11 -16.75
CA HIS A 482 15.17 1.46 -15.43
C HIS A 482 14.27 0.86 -14.32
N PRO A 483 14.82 0.14 -13.31
CA PRO A 483 14.01 -0.59 -12.30
C PRO A 483 13.05 0.32 -11.51
N PHE A 484 13.43 1.58 -11.29
CA PHE A 484 12.65 2.52 -10.47
C PHE A 484 11.52 3.24 -11.22
N VAL A 485 11.21 2.85 -12.46
CA VAL A 485 10.02 3.35 -13.16
C VAL A 485 8.80 2.42 -13.00
N TYR A 486 8.98 1.24 -12.38
CA TYR A 486 7.92 0.29 -12.07
C TYR A 486 8.00 -0.15 -10.60
N LEU A 487 7.13 0.38 -9.75
CA LEU A 487 7.19 0.24 -8.29
C LEU A 487 5.85 -0.21 -7.67
N PRO A 488 5.19 -1.28 -8.15
CA PRO A 488 3.88 -1.68 -7.66
C PRO A 488 3.89 -2.10 -6.18
N PHE A 489 5.02 -2.60 -5.70
CA PHE A 489 5.26 -3.01 -4.30
C PHE A 489 6.26 -2.12 -3.56
N GLY A 490 6.66 -0.98 -4.16
CA GLY A 490 7.74 -0.15 -3.66
C GLY A 490 9.11 -0.80 -3.89
N ALA A 491 10.16 -0.21 -3.27
CA ALA A 491 11.53 -0.71 -3.36
C ALA A 491 12.30 -0.49 -2.05
N GLY A 492 13.46 -1.16 -1.93
CA GLY A 492 14.37 -1.08 -0.80
C GLY A 492 13.82 -1.71 0.48
N PRO A 493 14.45 -1.47 1.64
CA PRO A 493 14.11 -2.15 2.90
C PRO A 493 12.66 -1.98 3.37
N ARG A 494 11.97 -0.93 2.90
CA ARG A 494 10.54 -0.65 3.17
C ARG A 494 9.60 -1.11 2.06
N ASN A 495 10.02 -2.02 1.17
CA ASN A 495 9.14 -2.64 0.19
C ASN A 495 7.98 -3.42 0.85
N CYS A 496 7.03 -3.88 0.05
CA CYS A 496 5.91 -4.69 0.53
C CYS A 496 6.41 -6.03 1.08
N VAL A 497 6.13 -6.31 2.36
CA VAL A 497 6.53 -7.56 3.00
C VAL A 497 5.69 -8.74 2.51
N GLY A 498 4.41 -8.49 2.14
CA GLY A 498 3.46 -9.49 1.66
C GLY A 498 3.46 -9.69 0.14
N MET A 499 4.43 -9.17 -0.61
CA MET A 499 4.47 -9.24 -2.07
C MET A 499 4.32 -10.68 -2.60
N ARG A 500 5.09 -11.63 -2.03
CA ARG A 500 5.04 -13.05 -2.44
C ARG A 500 3.67 -13.70 -2.20
N LEU A 501 3.04 -13.40 -1.06
CA LEU A 501 1.70 -13.90 -0.75
C LEU A 501 0.66 -13.31 -1.72
N ALA A 502 0.69 -12.00 -1.93
CA ALA A 502 -0.24 -11.34 -2.84
C ALA A 502 -0.14 -11.89 -4.27
N GLN A 503 1.08 -12.05 -4.79
CA GLN A 503 1.29 -12.65 -6.12
C GLN A 503 0.81 -14.10 -6.20
N LEU A 504 1.05 -14.89 -5.14
CA LEU A 504 0.60 -16.28 -5.08
C LEU A 504 -0.93 -16.37 -5.12
N GLU A 505 -1.63 -15.68 -4.23
CA GLU A 505 -3.09 -15.73 -4.15
C GLU A 505 -3.76 -15.21 -5.43
N ILE A 506 -3.21 -14.12 -6.02
CA ILE A 506 -3.71 -13.56 -7.27
C ILE A 506 -3.56 -14.57 -8.41
N LYS A 507 -2.37 -15.17 -8.59
CA LYS A 507 -2.13 -16.16 -9.64
C LYS A 507 -3.01 -17.39 -9.47
N MET A 508 -3.08 -17.96 -8.26
CA MET A 508 -3.90 -19.15 -7.99
C MET A 508 -5.38 -18.91 -8.28
N ALA A 509 -5.93 -17.77 -7.89
CA ALA A 509 -7.31 -17.42 -8.17
C ALA A 509 -7.57 -17.25 -9.68
N LEU A 510 -6.69 -16.50 -10.39
CA LEU A 510 -6.86 -16.23 -11.82
C LEU A 510 -6.69 -17.49 -12.69
N VAL A 511 -5.76 -18.39 -12.35
CA VAL A 511 -5.57 -19.67 -13.04
C VAL A 511 -6.87 -20.47 -13.02
N ARG A 512 -7.46 -20.64 -11.85
CA ARG A 512 -8.70 -21.39 -11.68
C ARG A 512 -9.88 -20.71 -12.35
N LEU A 513 -9.94 -19.37 -12.26
CA LEU A 513 -10.98 -18.58 -12.88
C LEU A 513 -10.94 -18.75 -14.42
N PHE A 514 -9.77 -18.51 -15.05
CA PHE A 514 -9.65 -18.59 -16.53
C PHE A 514 -9.61 -20.00 -17.09
N HIS A 515 -9.42 -21.02 -16.25
CA HIS A 515 -9.68 -22.40 -16.63
C HIS A 515 -11.16 -22.67 -16.83
N SER A 516 -12.03 -22.16 -15.96
CA SER A 516 -13.45 -22.49 -15.94
C SER A 516 -14.34 -21.46 -16.63
N PHE A 517 -13.91 -20.21 -16.73
CA PHE A 517 -14.76 -19.10 -17.15
C PHE A 517 -14.07 -18.15 -18.13
N SER A 518 -14.92 -17.43 -18.89
CA SER A 518 -14.57 -16.23 -19.63
C SER A 518 -15.27 -15.03 -19.03
N ILE A 519 -14.56 -13.90 -18.90
CA ILE A 519 -15.11 -12.64 -18.40
C ILE A 519 -15.44 -11.75 -19.59
N VAL A 520 -16.63 -11.17 -19.58
CA VAL A 520 -17.15 -10.36 -20.70
C VAL A 520 -17.59 -9.00 -20.17
N ALA A 521 -17.17 -7.94 -20.85
CA ALA A 521 -17.69 -6.61 -20.60
C ALA A 521 -19.18 -6.53 -20.97
N CYS A 522 -19.96 -5.77 -20.22
CA CYS A 522 -21.40 -5.60 -20.42
C CYS A 522 -21.77 -4.11 -20.41
N SER A 523 -23.06 -3.80 -20.61
CA SER A 523 -23.57 -2.41 -20.60
C SER A 523 -23.29 -1.66 -19.29
N GLU A 524 -23.12 -2.37 -18.18
CA GLU A 524 -22.81 -1.82 -16.87
C GLU A 524 -21.30 -1.62 -16.63
N THR A 525 -20.45 -2.19 -17.47
CA THR A 525 -19.00 -2.03 -17.41
C THR A 525 -18.63 -0.59 -17.79
N LYS A 526 -18.18 0.18 -16.81
CA LYS A 526 -17.77 1.58 -17.05
C LYS A 526 -16.40 1.65 -17.73
N VAL A 527 -16.33 2.39 -18.84
CA VAL A 527 -15.09 2.66 -19.57
C VAL A 527 -15.01 4.16 -19.89
N PRO A 528 -14.03 4.91 -19.35
CA PRO A 528 -13.05 4.48 -18.33
C PRO A 528 -13.69 4.27 -16.95
N LEU A 529 -12.98 3.51 -16.08
CA LEU A 529 -13.39 3.33 -14.69
C LEU A 529 -13.29 4.61 -13.88
N GLU A 530 -14.29 4.85 -13.02
CA GLU A 530 -14.18 5.85 -11.97
C GLU A 530 -13.34 5.28 -10.80
N LEU A 531 -12.27 5.98 -10.46
CA LEU A 531 -11.32 5.55 -9.44
C LEU A 531 -11.46 6.33 -8.14
N LYS A 532 -11.32 5.64 -7.02
CA LYS A 532 -11.03 6.24 -5.71
C LYS A 532 -9.51 6.18 -5.46
N SER A 533 -8.91 7.26 -4.98
CA SER A 533 -7.46 7.34 -4.74
C SER A 533 -7.11 8.16 -3.50
N SER A 534 -7.76 7.83 -2.37
CA SER A 534 -7.46 8.46 -1.09
C SER A 534 -6.31 7.76 -0.35
N SER A 535 -6.43 6.48 -0.04
CA SER A 535 -5.40 5.64 0.61
C SER A 535 -4.81 4.61 -0.36
N THR A 536 -5.67 3.90 -1.05
CA THR A 536 -5.34 2.95 -2.12
C THR A 536 -6.03 3.37 -3.41
N LEU A 537 -5.50 2.95 -4.56
CA LEU A 537 -6.20 3.07 -5.82
C LEU A 537 -7.16 1.89 -5.97
N GLY A 538 -8.42 2.17 -6.16
CA GLY A 538 -9.46 1.16 -6.33
C GLY A 538 -10.63 1.69 -7.16
N PRO A 539 -11.55 0.82 -7.61
CA PRO A 539 -12.76 1.23 -8.28
C PRO A 539 -13.68 1.95 -7.30
N LYS A 540 -14.30 3.06 -7.74
CA LYS A 540 -15.18 3.87 -6.89
C LYS A 540 -16.54 3.21 -6.67
N ASN A 541 -17.08 2.59 -7.74
CA ASN A 541 -18.44 2.05 -7.80
C ASN A 541 -18.46 0.54 -8.12
N GLY A 542 -17.36 -0.19 -7.81
CA GLY A 542 -17.22 -1.59 -8.21
C GLY A 542 -16.80 -1.77 -9.66
N ILE A 543 -16.74 -3.02 -10.11
CA ILE A 543 -16.45 -3.43 -11.50
C ILE A 543 -17.50 -4.45 -11.94
N PHE A 544 -18.43 -4.00 -12.79
CA PHE A 544 -19.51 -4.85 -13.28
C PHE A 544 -19.08 -5.58 -14.57
N VAL A 545 -19.23 -6.88 -14.57
CA VAL A 545 -18.93 -7.76 -15.70
C VAL A 545 -19.97 -8.88 -15.79
N LYS A 546 -19.99 -9.58 -16.89
CA LYS A 546 -20.63 -10.89 -17.04
C LYS A 546 -19.56 -11.97 -17.09
N ILE A 547 -19.96 -13.17 -16.71
CA ILE A 547 -19.09 -14.33 -16.74
C ILE A 547 -19.83 -15.48 -17.47
N THR A 548 -19.10 -16.21 -18.29
CA THR A 548 -19.62 -17.37 -19.02
C THR A 548 -18.75 -18.59 -18.76
N ARG A 549 -19.38 -19.78 -18.68
CA ARG A 549 -18.63 -21.04 -18.60
C ARG A 549 -17.87 -21.26 -19.90
N ARG A 550 -16.69 -21.80 -19.81
CA ARG A 550 -15.93 -22.33 -20.94
C ARG A 550 -16.33 -23.78 -21.15
N ASP A 551 -16.82 -24.10 -22.34
CA ASP A 551 -16.99 -25.48 -22.72
C ASP A 551 -15.62 -26.11 -22.98
N GLN A 552 -15.26 -27.14 -22.20
CA GLN A 552 -13.97 -27.84 -22.33
C GLN A 552 -13.81 -28.55 -23.70
N ARG A 553 -14.78 -28.40 -24.60
CA ARG A 553 -14.81 -29.02 -25.93
C ARG A 553 -14.36 -28.14 -27.08
N ASP A 554 -14.25 -26.84 -26.87
CA ASP A 554 -13.74 -25.91 -27.89
C ASP A 554 -12.22 -25.82 -27.85
N GLY A 555 -11.57 -26.92 -28.20
CA GLY A 555 -10.19 -26.91 -28.68
C GLY A 555 -10.11 -26.04 -29.95
N PRO A 556 -8.95 -25.44 -30.29
CA PRO A 556 -8.78 -24.34 -31.25
C PRO A 556 -8.97 -24.78 -32.74
N PHE A 557 -9.81 -25.68 -33.11
CA PHE A 557 -10.15 -26.03 -34.51
C PHE A 557 -11.51 -26.72 -34.60
N SER A 558 -12.61 -25.98 -34.56
CA SER A 558 -13.79 -26.29 -35.31
C SER A 558 -13.94 -25.20 -36.39
N SER A 559 -13.54 -25.52 -37.61
CA SER A 559 -13.91 -24.76 -38.79
C SER A 559 -15.44 -24.66 -38.88
N PRO A 560 -16.01 -23.51 -39.34
CA PRO A 560 -17.43 -23.46 -39.65
C PRO A 560 -17.72 -24.53 -40.68
N SER A 561 -18.66 -25.45 -40.37
CA SER A 561 -19.28 -26.29 -41.37
C SER A 561 -20.08 -25.36 -42.28
N ASP A 562 -19.66 -25.27 -43.53
CA ASP A 562 -20.48 -24.78 -44.63
C ASP A 562 -21.81 -25.59 -44.66
N ASP A 563 -22.92 -24.91 -44.39
CA ASP A 563 -24.26 -25.21 -44.83
C ASP A 563 -25.01 -23.93 -45.20
#